data_d773404771e7a65e7051e59376beb720
#
_entry.id   d773404771e7a65e7051e59376beb720
#
_cell.length_a   1.000
_cell.length_b   1.000
_cell.length_c   1.000
_cell.angle_alpha   90.00
_cell.angle_beta   90.00
_cell.angle_gamma   90.00
#
_symmetry.space_group_name_H-M   'P 1'
#
loop_
_entity.id
_entity.type
_entity.pdbx_description
1 polymer ?
#
loop_
_entity_poly.entity_id
_entity_poly.type
_entity_poly.pdbx_seq_one_letter_code
_entity_poly.pdbx_strand_id
1 'polypeptide(L)'
;GGEKSKFGLSAAQLLRVVDQFRQAGLEAGVRLLHFHMGSQIANLADYQHGFREAIRYFGELRALGLPVDHIDVGGGLGVDYDGTHSRNASSINYDIGEYARTVVLMLKEFCEEQGLPHPHIFSESGRALTAHHAVLVVQVTDVERHNAAIPPIDNVEELPQALQALVGLLGQTDIEMVTETYWRATHYMTDVAGQYAAGKLSLSEKALAEQCYFALCNRLYSLLKARQRSHRQVLDELNDKMADKYICNFSVFQSLPDTWAIDQVLPIVPLNRLDEEPLRRAVLQDL
;
A
#
# COMPACT_ATOMS: atom_id res chain seq x y z
N GLY A 1 14.60 6.45 0.12
CA GLY A 1 15.88 7.10 0.01
C GLY A 1 16.31 7.29 -1.43
N GLY A 2 17.58 7.42 -1.64
CA GLY A 2 18.19 7.63 -2.93
C GLY A 2 18.50 9.09 -3.23
N GLU A 3 18.94 9.40 -4.45
CA GLU A 3 19.46 10.71 -4.87
C GLU A 3 18.49 11.89 -4.63
N LYS A 4 17.18 11.62 -4.57
CA LYS A 4 16.15 12.64 -4.31
C LYS A 4 15.81 12.82 -2.83
N SER A 5 16.44 12.05 -1.93
CA SER A 5 16.19 12.16 -0.50
C SER A 5 16.81 13.43 0.07
N LYS A 6 16.08 14.09 0.98
CA LYS A 6 16.64 15.21 1.77
C LYS A 6 17.55 14.76 2.90
N PHE A 7 17.62 13.46 3.16
CA PHE A 7 18.39 12.86 4.24
C PHE A 7 19.67 12.21 3.72
N GLY A 8 20.67 12.16 4.60
CA GLY A 8 21.95 11.55 4.31
C GLY A 8 22.89 12.44 3.51
N LEU A 9 24.09 11.94 3.29
CA LEU A 9 25.13 12.60 2.52
C LEU A 9 25.49 11.73 1.30
N SER A 10 25.69 12.37 0.17
CA SER A 10 26.34 11.69 -0.96
C SER A 10 27.82 11.42 -0.64
N ALA A 11 28.46 10.51 -1.35
CA ALA A 11 29.89 10.21 -1.17
C ALA A 11 30.77 11.47 -1.27
N ALA A 12 30.47 12.37 -2.24
CA ALA A 12 31.21 13.62 -2.39
C ALA A 12 30.98 14.60 -1.22
N GLN A 13 29.76 14.63 -0.65
CA GLN A 13 29.47 15.43 0.53
C GLN A 13 30.16 14.86 1.77
N LEU A 14 30.15 13.53 1.92
CA LEU A 14 30.81 12.87 3.03
C LEU A 14 32.32 13.15 3.03
N LEU A 15 33.00 13.05 1.89
CA LEU A 15 34.43 13.38 1.78
C LEU A 15 34.71 14.85 2.12
N ARG A 16 33.87 15.77 1.68
CA ARG A 16 34.00 17.19 2.07
C ARG A 16 33.87 17.39 3.58
N VAL A 17 32.92 16.69 4.21
CA VAL A 17 32.76 16.72 5.69
C VAL A 17 34.00 16.17 6.37
N VAL A 18 34.56 15.05 5.91
CA VAL A 18 35.80 14.50 6.43
C VAL A 18 36.96 15.51 6.35
N ASP A 19 37.11 16.19 5.21
CA ASP A 19 38.15 17.21 5.04
C ASP A 19 37.95 18.42 5.96
N GLN A 20 36.71 18.86 6.18
CA GLN A 20 36.39 19.93 7.12
C GLN A 20 36.75 19.54 8.57
N PHE A 21 36.42 18.32 9.01
CA PHE A 21 36.79 17.83 10.32
C PHE A 21 38.30 17.78 10.50
N ARG A 22 39.06 17.33 9.48
CA ARG A 22 40.52 17.33 9.48
C ARG A 22 41.11 18.74 9.64
N GLN A 23 40.60 19.67 8.82
CA GLN A 23 41.06 21.07 8.89
C GLN A 23 40.79 21.72 10.28
N ALA A 24 39.72 21.28 10.93
CA ALA A 24 39.35 21.75 12.25
C ALA A 24 40.01 20.99 13.41
N GLY A 25 40.74 19.87 13.14
CA GLY A 25 41.32 19.01 14.17
C GLY A 25 40.26 18.25 14.99
N LEU A 26 39.12 17.93 14.37
CA LEU A 26 37.96 17.33 15.05
C LEU A 26 37.69 15.88 14.63
N GLU A 27 38.60 15.22 13.90
CA GLU A 27 38.43 13.86 13.38
C GLU A 27 38.12 12.84 14.47
N ALA A 28 38.72 13.04 15.69
CA ALA A 28 38.51 12.18 16.84
C ALA A 28 37.02 12.09 17.28
N GLY A 29 36.22 13.09 16.90
CA GLY A 29 34.77 13.12 17.20
C GLY A 29 33.89 12.31 16.23
N VAL A 30 34.43 11.87 15.08
CA VAL A 30 33.68 11.10 14.08
C VAL A 30 33.71 9.63 14.48
N ARG A 31 32.74 9.23 15.32
CA ARG A 31 32.71 7.92 15.97
C ARG A 31 31.60 7.00 15.46
N LEU A 32 30.52 7.53 14.90
CA LEU A 32 29.32 6.77 14.54
C LEU A 32 28.95 6.99 13.07
N LEU A 33 28.69 5.90 12.37
CA LEU A 33 28.03 5.89 11.08
C LEU A 33 26.56 5.48 11.27
N HIS A 34 25.64 6.33 10.84
CA HIS A 34 24.19 6.06 10.83
C HIS A 34 23.66 5.96 9.42
N PHE A 35 22.71 5.05 9.21
CA PHE A 35 21.89 4.99 8.00
C PHE A 35 20.48 4.51 8.32
N HIS A 36 19.53 4.85 7.45
CA HIS A 36 18.15 4.42 7.59
C HIS A 36 17.59 4.09 6.20
N MET A 37 17.15 2.85 5.98
CA MET A 37 16.74 2.38 4.66
C MET A 37 15.26 2.59 4.36
N GLY A 38 14.43 2.75 5.37
CA GLY A 38 12.99 2.90 5.21
C GLY A 38 12.20 2.40 6.41
N SER A 39 10.89 2.27 6.24
CA SER A 39 9.96 1.79 7.26
C SER A 39 9.30 0.49 6.78
N GLN A 40 8.97 -0.41 7.71
CA GLN A 40 8.27 -1.66 7.42
C GLN A 40 8.92 -2.43 6.25
N ILE A 41 10.23 -2.72 6.36
CA ILE A 41 10.97 -3.45 5.33
C ILE A 41 10.50 -4.91 5.37
N ALA A 42 9.72 -5.30 4.37
CA ALA A 42 9.04 -6.60 4.35
C ALA A 42 9.95 -7.77 3.96
N ASN A 43 11.11 -7.49 3.35
CA ASN A 43 11.98 -8.52 2.80
C ASN A 43 13.41 -8.39 3.34
N LEU A 44 13.91 -9.42 4.00
CA LEU A 44 15.26 -9.46 4.56
C LEU A 44 16.37 -9.27 3.50
N ALA A 45 16.13 -9.72 2.27
CA ALA A 45 17.11 -9.56 1.19
C ALA A 45 17.35 -8.08 0.82
N ASP A 46 16.31 -7.24 0.90
CA ASP A 46 16.44 -5.81 0.63
C ASP A 46 17.29 -5.15 1.72
N TYR A 47 17.09 -5.59 2.98
CA TYR A 47 17.90 -5.16 4.11
C TYR A 47 19.37 -5.56 3.95
N GLN A 48 19.65 -6.81 3.56
CA GLN A 48 21.00 -7.30 3.32
C GLN A 48 21.71 -6.48 2.22
N HIS A 49 20.98 -6.12 1.17
CA HIS A 49 21.53 -5.33 0.06
C HIS A 49 21.99 -3.94 0.53
N GLY A 50 21.12 -3.18 1.20
CA GLY A 50 21.49 -1.86 1.71
C GLY A 50 22.53 -1.90 2.82
N PHE A 51 22.49 -2.91 3.68
CA PHE A 51 23.46 -3.07 4.74
C PHE A 51 24.87 -3.36 4.20
N ARG A 52 24.98 -4.09 3.10
CA ARG A 52 26.27 -4.33 2.43
C ARG A 52 26.94 -3.03 1.96
N GLU A 53 26.16 -2.09 1.45
CA GLU A 53 26.66 -0.75 1.11
C GLU A 53 27.12 0.02 2.35
N ALA A 54 26.31 0.03 3.42
CA ALA A 54 26.66 0.73 4.67
C ALA A 54 27.97 0.22 5.32
N ILE A 55 28.17 -1.10 5.31
CA ILE A 55 29.42 -1.71 5.81
C ILE A 55 30.63 -1.24 4.98
N ARG A 56 30.48 -1.06 3.67
CA ARG A 56 31.56 -0.50 2.83
C ARG A 56 31.88 0.93 3.26
N TYR A 57 30.89 1.78 3.48
CA TYR A 57 31.13 3.13 4.02
C TYR A 57 31.88 3.10 5.36
N PHE A 58 31.53 2.19 6.27
CA PHE A 58 32.24 1.99 7.52
C PHE A 58 33.73 1.69 7.27
N GLY A 59 34.04 0.72 6.41
CA GLY A 59 35.42 0.35 6.08
C GLY A 59 36.21 1.50 5.46
N GLU A 60 35.61 2.22 4.51
CA GLU A 60 36.26 3.37 3.85
C GLU A 60 36.54 4.53 4.84
N LEU A 61 35.62 4.83 5.73
CA LEU A 61 35.85 5.85 6.76
C LEU A 61 36.99 5.46 7.70
N ARG A 62 37.10 4.18 8.08
CA ARG A 62 38.23 3.63 8.84
C ARG A 62 39.54 3.74 8.07
N ALA A 63 39.54 3.41 6.77
CA ALA A 63 40.70 3.52 5.91
C ALA A 63 41.17 4.99 5.73
N LEU A 64 40.23 5.94 5.76
CA LEU A 64 40.53 7.37 5.81
C LEU A 64 41.12 7.85 7.17
N GLY A 65 41.28 6.96 8.14
CA GLY A 65 41.86 7.28 9.45
C GLY A 65 40.87 7.82 10.49
N LEU A 66 39.57 7.78 10.23
CA LEU A 66 38.55 8.19 11.18
C LEU A 66 38.30 7.10 12.22
N PRO A 67 38.13 7.43 13.50
CA PRO A 67 37.96 6.45 14.58
C PRO A 67 36.50 5.98 14.70
N VAL A 68 35.84 5.71 13.58
CA VAL A 68 34.47 5.20 13.57
C VAL A 68 34.45 3.81 14.17
N ASP A 69 33.84 3.65 15.34
CA ASP A 69 33.74 2.42 16.13
C ASP A 69 32.30 2.06 16.51
N HIS A 70 31.33 2.81 15.99
CA HIS A 70 29.90 2.59 16.16
C HIS A 70 29.20 2.58 14.83
N ILE A 71 28.24 1.67 14.66
CA ILE A 71 27.30 1.64 13.52
C ILE A 71 25.89 1.66 14.09
N ASP A 72 25.10 2.63 13.66
CA ASP A 72 23.66 2.65 13.88
C ASP A 72 22.97 2.20 12.60
N VAL A 73 22.38 1.01 12.63
CA VAL A 73 21.71 0.41 11.49
C VAL A 73 20.31 1.00 11.24
N GLY A 74 19.96 2.03 12.01
CA GLY A 74 18.69 2.73 11.93
C GLY A 74 17.49 1.86 12.31
N GLY A 75 16.33 2.30 11.85
CA GLY A 75 15.08 1.56 11.98
C GLY A 75 14.74 0.75 10.74
N GLY A 76 13.45 0.54 10.55
CA GLY A 76 12.92 -0.17 9.39
C GLY A 76 12.63 -1.64 9.63
N LEU A 77 13.05 -2.20 10.78
CA LEU A 77 12.64 -3.55 11.16
C LEU A 77 11.10 -3.63 11.18
N GLY A 78 10.56 -4.45 10.30
CA GLY A 78 9.12 -4.57 10.09
C GLY A 78 8.44 -5.47 11.11
N VAL A 79 7.12 -5.49 11.03
CA VAL A 79 6.24 -6.31 11.86
C VAL A 79 5.31 -7.11 10.96
N ASP A 80 5.10 -8.36 11.31
CA ASP A 80 4.10 -9.22 10.66
C ASP A 80 2.73 -8.96 11.31
N TYR A 81 2.03 -7.93 10.82
CA TYR A 81 0.74 -7.54 11.38
C TYR A 81 -0.38 -8.52 11.04
N ASP A 82 -0.34 -9.14 9.88
CA ASP A 82 -1.40 -10.02 9.37
C ASP A 82 -1.10 -11.53 9.54
N GLY A 83 0.08 -11.87 10.07
CA GLY A 83 0.48 -13.24 10.34
C GLY A 83 0.78 -14.08 9.08
N THR A 84 0.92 -13.45 7.92
CA THR A 84 1.12 -14.19 6.65
C THR A 84 2.57 -14.57 6.36
N HIS A 85 3.53 -14.02 7.10
CA HIS A 85 4.97 -14.18 6.86
C HIS A 85 5.37 -13.98 5.40
N SER A 86 4.85 -12.91 4.79
CA SER A 86 4.98 -12.62 3.36
C SER A 86 5.68 -11.28 3.11
N ARG A 87 5.82 -10.92 1.82
CA ARG A 87 6.41 -9.64 1.40
C ARG A 87 5.38 -8.53 1.19
N ASN A 88 4.15 -8.71 1.70
CA ASN A 88 3.15 -7.65 1.58
C ASN A 88 3.42 -6.50 2.56
N ALA A 89 2.76 -5.36 2.37
CA ALA A 89 2.97 -4.15 3.16
C ALA A 89 2.60 -4.31 4.65
N SER A 90 1.78 -5.30 5.00
CA SER A 90 1.35 -5.60 6.36
C SER A 90 2.09 -6.79 6.99
N SER A 91 3.16 -7.27 6.35
CA SER A 91 3.89 -8.46 6.79
C SER A 91 5.40 -8.33 6.63
N ILE A 92 6.14 -9.32 7.10
CA ILE A 92 7.57 -9.51 6.87
C ILE A 92 7.86 -11.00 6.63
N ASN A 93 8.87 -11.30 5.81
CA ASN A 93 9.27 -12.67 5.50
C ASN A 93 10.44 -13.18 6.37
N TYR A 94 10.70 -12.57 7.51
CA TYR A 94 11.79 -12.89 8.41
C TYR A 94 11.38 -12.67 9.87
N ASP A 95 12.11 -13.23 10.79
CA ASP A 95 11.98 -12.98 12.23
C ASP A 95 13.10 -12.05 12.77
N ILE A 96 12.94 -11.61 14.02
CA ILE A 96 13.91 -10.72 14.68
C ILE A 96 15.27 -11.39 14.86
N GLY A 97 15.31 -12.71 15.03
CA GLY A 97 16.56 -13.49 15.16
C GLY A 97 17.31 -13.57 13.83
N GLU A 98 16.59 -13.74 12.72
CA GLU A 98 17.17 -13.71 11.36
C GLU A 98 17.72 -12.33 11.02
N TYR A 99 16.98 -11.26 11.35
CA TYR A 99 17.46 -9.90 11.22
C TYR A 99 18.75 -9.67 12.03
N ALA A 100 18.74 -9.96 13.32
CA ALA A 100 19.89 -9.76 14.19
C ALA A 100 21.11 -10.57 13.72
N ARG A 101 20.89 -11.82 13.33
CA ARG A 101 21.93 -12.69 12.79
C ARG A 101 22.53 -12.12 11.51
N THR A 102 21.69 -11.61 10.62
CA THR A 102 22.13 -10.97 9.37
C THR A 102 23.04 -9.78 9.66
N VAL A 103 22.63 -8.86 10.52
CA VAL A 103 23.42 -7.67 10.89
C VAL A 103 24.77 -8.06 11.49
N VAL A 104 24.75 -8.96 12.47
CA VAL A 104 25.97 -9.35 13.21
C VAL A 104 26.94 -10.13 12.33
N LEU A 105 26.45 -11.11 11.56
CA LEU A 105 27.34 -11.93 10.74
C LEU A 105 27.98 -11.14 9.60
N MET A 106 27.21 -10.29 8.91
CA MET A 106 27.75 -9.48 7.82
C MET A 106 28.83 -8.51 8.31
N LEU A 107 28.64 -7.88 9.48
CA LEU A 107 29.67 -7.03 10.08
C LEU A 107 30.88 -7.83 10.54
N LYS A 108 30.68 -8.98 11.17
CA LYS A 108 31.75 -9.86 11.61
C LYS A 108 32.64 -10.28 10.43
N GLU A 109 32.03 -10.86 9.39
CA GLU A 109 32.74 -11.32 8.20
C GLU A 109 33.55 -10.19 7.55
N PHE A 110 32.94 -9.02 7.34
CA PHE A 110 33.61 -7.87 6.78
C PHE A 110 34.79 -7.40 7.65
N CYS A 111 34.62 -7.29 8.98
CA CYS A 111 35.69 -6.85 9.88
C CYS A 111 36.84 -7.85 9.88
N GLU A 112 36.55 -9.15 9.91
CA GLU A 112 37.57 -10.19 9.85
C GLU A 112 38.36 -10.15 8.53
N GLU A 113 37.69 -9.99 7.40
CA GLU A 113 38.32 -9.87 6.08
C GLU A 113 39.21 -8.61 5.95
N GLN A 114 38.80 -7.50 6.53
CA GLN A 114 39.51 -6.23 6.46
C GLN A 114 40.50 -6.00 7.61
N GLY A 115 40.60 -6.93 8.56
CA GLY A 115 41.42 -6.78 9.75
C GLY A 115 41.03 -5.61 10.66
N LEU A 116 39.72 -5.29 10.69
CA LEU A 116 39.18 -4.19 11.49
C LEU A 116 38.59 -4.68 12.82
N PRO A 117 38.66 -3.88 13.89
CA PRO A 117 37.93 -4.18 15.12
C PRO A 117 36.42 -4.12 14.86
N HIS A 118 35.67 -4.99 15.55
CA HIS A 118 34.23 -5.00 15.49
C HIS A 118 33.63 -3.71 16.07
N PRO A 119 32.71 -3.04 15.39
CA PRO A 119 32.05 -1.84 15.94
C PRO A 119 30.96 -2.20 16.94
N HIS A 120 30.58 -1.24 17.77
CA HIS A 120 29.35 -1.29 18.52
C HIS A 120 28.16 -1.07 17.58
N ILE A 121 27.08 -1.86 17.77
CA ILE A 121 25.90 -1.81 16.94
C ILE A 121 24.76 -1.15 17.72
N PHE A 122 24.14 -0.14 17.11
CA PHE A 122 22.86 0.43 17.53
C PHE A 122 21.77 0.07 16.54
N SER A 123 20.54 -0.02 17.03
CA SER A 123 19.35 -0.23 16.22
C SER A 123 18.22 0.64 16.75
N GLU A 124 17.47 1.29 15.85
CA GLU A 124 16.34 2.16 16.16
C GLU A 124 15.00 1.46 15.83
N SER A 125 14.87 0.20 16.19
CA SER A 125 13.76 -0.70 15.82
C SER A 125 12.47 -0.42 16.62
N GLY A 126 12.04 0.84 16.71
CA GLY A 126 10.88 1.28 17.50
C GLY A 126 9.58 0.56 17.14
N ARG A 127 9.29 0.42 15.85
CA ARG A 127 8.10 -0.30 15.37
C ARG A 127 8.06 -1.74 15.89
N ALA A 128 9.15 -2.48 15.76
CA ALA A 128 9.20 -3.87 16.20
C ALA A 128 9.03 -4.05 17.71
N LEU A 129 9.46 -3.05 18.49
CA LEU A 129 9.31 -3.04 19.94
C LEU A 129 7.90 -2.65 20.42
N THR A 130 7.20 -1.80 19.69
CA THR A 130 5.98 -1.14 20.19
C THR A 130 4.73 -1.34 19.33
N ALA A 131 4.82 -1.99 18.18
CA ALA A 131 3.72 -2.08 17.22
C ALA A 131 2.42 -2.67 17.78
N HIS A 132 2.52 -3.59 18.74
CA HIS A 132 1.37 -4.27 19.32
C HIS A 132 0.86 -3.63 20.63
N HIS A 133 1.34 -2.44 21.01
CA HIS A 133 0.97 -1.79 22.27
C HIS A 133 -0.43 -1.16 22.24
N ALA A 134 -1.01 -0.94 21.07
CA ALA A 134 -2.32 -0.35 20.90
C ALA A 134 -3.08 -0.97 19.72
N VAL A 135 -4.41 -0.96 19.82
CA VAL A 135 -5.33 -1.31 18.73
C VAL A 135 -6.36 -0.20 18.60
N LEU A 136 -6.79 0.09 17.38
CA LEU A 136 -7.88 1.01 17.10
C LEU A 136 -9.15 0.18 16.91
N VAL A 137 -10.13 0.37 17.80
CA VAL A 137 -11.47 -0.23 17.68
C VAL A 137 -12.40 0.81 17.10
N VAL A 138 -12.99 0.49 15.95
CA VAL A 138 -13.94 1.36 15.26
C VAL A 138 -15.30 0.69 15.15
N GLN A 139 -16.36 1.50 15.16
CA GLN A 139 -17.72 1.06 14.91
C GLN A 139 -18.17 1.52 13.53
N VAL A 140 -18.71 0.59 12.74
CA VAL A 140 -19.43 0.93 11.52
C VAL A 140 -20.76 1.57 11.92
N THR A 141 -20.93 2.84 11.63
CA THR A 141 -22.12 3.63 11.97
C THR A 141 -23.14 3.61 10.86
N ASP A 142 -22.70 3.47 9.61
CA ASP A 142 -23.56 3.38 8.43
C ASP A 142 -22.90 2.58 7.32
N VAL A 143 -23.69 2.06 6.39
CA VAL A 143 -23.23 1.27 5.25
C VAL A 143 -23.91 1.76 3.97
N GLU A 144 -23.14 2.38 3.10
CA GLU A 144 -23.61 2.73 1.76
C GLU A 144 -23.35 1.56 0.79
N ARG A 145 -24.41 1.11 0.12
CA ARG A 145 -24.35 0.00 -0.84
C ARG A 145 -24.97 0.40 -2.18
N HIS A 146 -24.38 -0.08 -3.23
CA HIS A 146 -25.01 0.03 -4.54
C HIS A 146 -26.20 -0.94 -4.64
N ASN A 147 -27.36 -0.42 -5.04
CA ASN A 147 -28.54 -1.25 -5.26
C ASN A 147 -28.30 -2.12 -6.50
N ALA A 148 -28.35 -3.43 -6.31
CA ALA A 148 -28.18 -4.42 -7.38
C ALA A 148 -29.50 -4.79 -8.11
N ALA A 149 -30.63 -4.30 -7.61
CA ALA A 149 -31.94 -4.58 -8.24
C ALA A 149 -32.07 -3.79 -9.54
N ILE A 150 -32.60 -4.45 -10.57
CA ILE A 150 -32.99 -3.77 -11.81
C ILE A 150 -34.18 -2.87 -11.50
N PRO A 151 -34.09 -1.55 -11.73
CA PRO A 151 -35.21 -0.66 -11.48
C PRO A 151 -36.37 -0.98 -12.44
N PRO A 152 -37.63 -0.69 -12.06
CA PRO A 152 -38.72 -0.73 -13.01
C PRO A 152 -38.48 0.29 -14.12
N ILE A 153 -38.63 -0.13 -15.35
CA ILE A 153 -38.40 0.70 -16.54
C ILE A 153 -39.66 0.69 -17.38
N ASP A 154 -40.35 1.82 -17.37
CA ASP A 154 -41.51 2.02 -18.23
C ASP A 154 -41.07 2.71 -19.54
N ASN A 155 -41.70 2.35 -20.66
CA ASN A 155 -41.53 3.01 -21.96
C ASN A 155 -40.05 3.19 -22.39
N VAL A 156 -39.30 2.10 -22.47
CA VAL A 156 -37.88 2.13 -22.89
C VAL A 156 -37.64 2.95 -24.17
N GLU A 157 -38.63 2.93 -25.10
CA GLU A 157 -38.54 3.63 -26.37
C GLU A 157 -38.55 5.17 -26.26
N GLU A 158 -39.03 5.70 -25.14
CA GLU A 158 -39.07 7.14 -24.87
C GLU A 158 -37.76 7.64 -24.19
N LEU A 159 -36.89 6.73 -23.71
CA LEU A 159 -35.65 7.07 -23.09
C LEU A 159 -34.63 7.64 -24.09
N PRO A 160 -33.68 8.48 -23.64
CA PRO A 160 -32.53 8.87 -24.44
C PRO A 160 -31.74 7.67 -24.95
N GLN A 161 -31.17 7.77 -26.14
CA GLN A 161 -30.53 6.64 -26.87
C GLN A 161 -29.45 5.94 -26.02
N ALA A 162 -28.65 6.71 -25.24
CA ALA A 162 -27.62 6.14 -24.36
C ALA A 162 -28.22 5.25 -23.24
N LEU A 163 -29.37 5.66 -22.67
CA LEU A 163 -30.10 4.87 -21.70
C LEU A 163 -30.73 3.63 -22.32
N GLN A 164 -31.36 3.75 -23.51
CA GLN A 164 -31.90 2.59 -24.23
C GLN A 164 -30.81 1.54 -24.47
N ALA A 165 -29.62 1.98 -24.89
CA ALA A 165 -28.50 1.10 -25.14
C ALA A 165 -28.02 0.41 -23.85
N LEU A 166 -27.95 1.14 -22.72
CA LEU A 166 -27.59 0.58 -21.43
C LEU A 166 -28.61 -0.42 -20.91
N VAL A 167 -29.91 -0.11 -21.02
CA VAL A 167 -30.99 -1.01 -20.64
C VAL A 167 -30.96 -2.28 -21.50
N GLY A 168 -30.67 -2.16 -22.79
CA GLY A 168 -30.51 -3.31 -23.70
C GLY A 168 -29.41 -4.29 -23.27
N LEU A 169 -28.37 -3.81 -22.55
CA LEU A 169 -27.34 -4.68 -22.02
C LEU A 169 -27.81 -5.51 -20.81
N LEU A 170 -28.82 -5.07 -20.08
CA LEU A 170 -29.37 -5.81 -18.94
C LEU A 170 -29.92 -7.19 -19.34
N GLY A 171 -30.36 -7.36 -20.55
CA GLY A 171 -30.84 -8.63 -21.09
C GLY A 171 -29.76 -9.59 -21.56
N GLN A 172 -28.52 -9.13 -21.72
CA GLN A 172 -27.39 -9.94 -22.21
C GLN A 172 -26.82 -10.83 -21.11
N THR A 173 -26.85 -12.14 -21.34
CA THR A 173 -26.38 -13.15 -20.35
C THR A 173 -25.21 -14.00 -20.86
N ASP A 174 -24.68 -13.68 -22.03
CA ASP A 174 -23.62 -14.46 -22.63
C ASP A 174 -22.30 -14.27 -21.86
N ILE A 175 -21.81 -15.38 -21.30
CA ILE A 175 -20.56 -15.42 -20.51
C ILE A 175 -19.34 -15.07 -21.38
N GLU A 176 -19.38 -15.39 -22.67
CA GLU A 176 -18.27 -15.08 -23.58
C GLU A 176 -18.13 -13.58 -23.84
N MET A 177 -19.21 -12.83 -23.68
CA MET A 177 -19.29 -11.39 -23.93
C MET A 177 -19.20 -10.52 -22.66
N VAL A 178 -18.97 -11.10 -21.47
CA VAL A 178 -19.00 -10.38 -20.18
C VAL A 178 -18.08 -9.16 -20.18
N THR A 179 -16.85 -9.33 -20.64
CA THR A 179 -15.84 -8.25 -20.66
C THR A 179 -16.23 -7.14 -21.61
N GLU A 180 -16.71 -7.49 -22.83
CA GLU A 180 -17.15 -6.52 -23.81
C GLU A 180 -18.39 -5.77 -23.32
N THR A 181 -19.35 -6.48 -22.74
CA THR A 181 -20.56 -5.88 -22.16
C THR A 181 -20.22 -4.86 -21.07
N TYR A 182 -19.24 -5.16 -20.20
CA TYR A 182 -18.76 -4.21 -19.20
C TYR A 182 -18.20 -2.93 -19.83
N TRP A 183 -17.32 -3.06 -20.82
CA TRP A 183 -16.73 -1.90 -21.49
C TRP A 183 -17.75 -1.05 -22.23
N ARG A 184 -18.72 -1.69 -22.90
CA ARG A 184 -19.84 -0.98 -23.52
C ARG A 184 -20.68 -0.24 -22.50
N ALA A 185 -21.01 -0.86 -21.37
CA ALA A 185 -21.75 -0.20 -20.29
C ALA A 185 -20.99 1.01 -19.73
N THR A 186 -19.69 0.90 -19.52
CA THR A 186 -18.84 2.00 -19.06
C THR A 186 -18.81 3.15 -20.08
N HIS A 187 -18.74 2.83 -21.35
CA HIS A 187 -18.83 3.83 -22.43
C HIS A 187 -20.18 4.58 -22.41
N TYR A 188 -21.30 3.86 -22.32
CA TYR A 188 -22.62 4.51 -22.23
C TYR A 188 -22.78 5.37 -20.98
N MET A 189 -22.20 4.98 -19.84
CA MET A 189 -22.18 5.82 -18.63
C MET A 189 -21.38 7.10 -18.84
N THR A 190 -20.29 7.05 -19.60
CA THR A 190 -19.53 8.26 -19.98
C THR A 190 -20.38 9.19 -20.85
N ASP A 191 -21.12 8.64 -21.81
CA ASP A 191 -22.04 9.41 -22.65
C ASP A 191 -23.18 10.04 -21.83
N VAL A 192 -23.78 9.28 -20.91
CA VAL A 192 -24.81 9.78 -19.98
C VAL A 192 -24.27 10.95 -19.15
N ALA A 193 -23.06 10.83 -18.59
CA ALA A 193 -22.44 11.91 -17.82
C ALA A 193 -22.21 13.17 -18.69
N GLY A 194 -21.74 13.01 -19.92
CA GLY A 194 -21.55 14.09 -20.87
C GLY A 194 -22.87 14.78 -21.27
N GLN A 195 -23.91 13.99 -21.54
CA GLN A 195 -25.24 14.52 -21.88
C GLN A 195 -25.90 15.24 -20.70
N TYR A 196 -25.75 14.71 -19.49
CA TYR A 196 -26.23 15.36 -18.27
C TYR A 196 -25.51 16.70 -18.03
N ALA A 197 -24.19 16.72 -18.15
CA ALA A 197 -23.41 17.96 -18.03
C ALA A 197 -23.78 19.01 -19.09
N ALA A 198 -24.22 18.59 -20.28
CA ALA A 198 -24.70 19.46 -21.34
C ALA A 198 -26.18 19.86 -21.17
N GLY A 199 -26.84 19.50 -20.08
CA GLY A 199 -28.26 19.79 -19.83
C GLY A 199 -29.26 19.05 -20.74
N LYS A 200 -28.83 17.94 -21.35
CA LYS A 200 -29.67 17.14 -22.26
C LYS A 200 -30.40 16.00 -21.55
N LEU A 201 -30.00 15.69 -20.32
CA LEU A 201 -30.65 14.70 -19.48
C LEU A 201 -31.15 15.33 -18.18
N SER A 202 -32.27 14.84 -17.69
CA SER A 202 -32.78 15.14 -16.36
C SER A 202 -32.01 14.37 -15.28
N LEU A 203 -32.14 14.80 -14.03
CA LEU A 203 -31.59 14.07 -12.87
C LEU A 203 -32.20 12.66 -12.73
N SER A 204 -33.49 12.52 -13.05
CA SER A 204 -34.18 11.24 -13.01
C SER A 204 -33.62 10.25 -14.04
N GLU A 205 -33.34 10.70 -15.26
CA GLU A 205 -32.72 9.88 -16.30
C GLU A 205 -31.29 9.48 -15.92
N LYS A 206 -30.50 10.41 -15.37
CA LYS A 206 -29.17 10.08 -14.85
C LYS A 206 -29.24 9.04 -13.73
N ALA A 207 -30.15 9.20 -12.79
CA ALA A 207 -30.34 8.26 -11.67
C ALA A 207 -30.75 6.86 -12.18
N LEU A 208 -31.65 6.80 -13.17
CA LEU A 208 -32.04 5.55 -13.81
C LEU A 208 -30.84 4.87 -14.50
N ALA A 209 -30.01 5.63 -15.21
CA ALA A 209 -28.80 5.09 -15.84
C ALA A 209 -27.82 4.51 -14.81
N GLU A 210 -27.58 5.21 -13.70
CA GLU A 210 -26.73 4.74 -12.60
C GLU A 210 -27.28 3.43 -12.00
N GLN A 211 -28.58 3.35 -11.73
CA GLN A 211 -29.22 2.14 -11.21
C GLN A 211 -29.09 0.96 -12.19
N CYS A 212 -29.36 1.18 -13.47
CA CYS A 212 -29.20 0.15 -14.51
C CYS A 212 -27.74 -0.32 -14.61
N TYR A 213 -26.80 0.60 -14.56
CA TYR A 213 -25.38 0.30 -14.62
C TYR A 213 -24.92 -0.57 -13.44
N PHE A 214 -25.29 -0.20 -12.21
CA PHE A 214 -24.91 -0.99 -11.03
C PHE A 214 -25.61 -2.35 -10.97
N ALA A 215 -26.87 -2.44 -11.41
CA ALA A 215 -27.56 -3.72 -11.58
C ALA A 215 -26.84 -4.62 -12.60
N LEU A 216 -26.41 -4.06 -13.73
CA LEU A 216 -25.62 -4.77 -14.74
C LEU A 216 -24.25 -5.20 -14.18
N CYS A 217 -23.53 -4.30 -13.52
CA CYS A 217 -22.24 -4.60 -12.89
C CYS A 217 -22.35 -5.77 -11.91
N ASN A 218 -23.37 -5.77 -11.05
CA ASN A 218 -23.61 -6.87 -10.12
C ASN A 218 -23.87 -8.21 -10.84
N ARG A 219 -24.62 -8.18 -11.91
CA ARG A 219 -24.88 -9.38 -12.73
C ARG A 219 -23.61 -9.87 -13.42
N LEU A 220 -22.84 -8.98 -14.05
CA LEU A 220 -21.58 -9.33 -14.71
C LEU A 220 -20.58 -9.90 -13.70
N TYR A 221 -20.52 -9.32 -12.50
CA TYR A 221 -19.65 -9.79 -11.41
C TYR A 221 -19.91 -11.27 -11.09
N SER A 222 -21.18 -11.70 -11.05
CA SER A 222 -21.52 -13.10 -10.78
C SER A 222 -21.13 -14.06 -11.91
N LEU A 223 -20.89 -13.57 -13.11
CA LEU A 223 -20.51 -14.36 -14.29
C LEU A 223 -18.98 -14.43 -14.48
N LEU A 224 -18.22 -13.51 -13.86
CA LEU A 224 -16.77 -13.44 -13.98
C LEU A 224 -16.09 -14.60 -13.24
N LYS A 225 -15.01 -15.11 -13.81
CA LYS A 225 -14.22 -16.22 -13.25
C LYS A 225 -12.79 -15.73 -12.98
N ALA A 226 -12.37 -15.72 -11.70
CA ALA A 226 -11.05 -15.28 -11.29
C ALA A 226 -9.88 -16.06 -11.95
N ARG A 227 -10.11 -17.31 -12.35
CA ARG A 227 -9.11 -18.13 -13.04
C ARG A 227 -8.91 -17.79 -14.51
N GLN A 228 -9.84 -17.02 -15.12
CA GLN A 228 -9.78 -16.64 -16.52
C GLN A 228 -9.02 -15.33 -16.67
N ARG A 229 -7.89 -15.36 -17.40
CA ARG A 229 -7.00 -14.18 -17.53
C ARG A 229 -7.69 -12.96 -18.11
N SER A 230 -8.58 -13.15 -19.10
CA SER A 230 -9.35 -12.07 -19.74
C SER A 230 -10.33 -11.38 -18.80
N HIS A 231 -10.75 -12.04 -17.71
CA HIS A 231 -11.69 -11.50 -16.74
C HIS A 231 -11.04 -10.69 -15.62
N ARG A 232 -9.72 -10.84 -15.40
CA ARG A 232 -9.04 -10.28 -14.22
C ARG A 232 -9.19 -8.77 -14.14
N GLN A 233 -8.89 -8.06 -15.22
CA GLN A 233 -8.99 -6.60 -15.23
C GLN A 233 -10.39 -6.11 -14.85
N VAL A 234 -11.43 -6.67 -15.49
CA VAL A 234 -12.81 -6.28 -15.20
C VAL A 234 -13.21 -6.68 -13.79
N LEU A 235 -12.72 -7.84 -13.30
CA LEU A 235 -12.98 -8.28 -11.93
C LEU A 235 -12.35 -7.33 -10.91
N ASP A 236 -11.12 -6.88 -11.13
CA ASP A 236 -10.43 -5.95 -10.25
C ASP A 236 -11.16 -4.60 -10.23
N GLU A 237 -11.52 -4.05 -11.38
CA GLU A 237 -12.30 -2.80 -11.47
C GLU A 237 -13.68 -2.91 -10.81
N LEU A 238 -14.38 -4.03 -10.98
CA LEU A 238 -15.67 -4.25 -10.34
C LEU A 238 -15.53 -4.47 -8.82
N ASN A 239 -14.47 -5.12 -8.36
CA ASN A 239 -14.18 -5.25 -6.93
C ASN A 239 -14.05 -3.89 -6.24
N ASP A 240 -13.38 -2.93 -6.89
CA ASP A 240 -13.22 -1.59 -6.34
C ASP A 240 -14.52 -0.79 -6.45
N LYS A 241 -15.17 -0.84 -7.61
CA LYS A 241 -16.38 -0.07 -7.91
C LYS A 241 -17.62 -0.52 -7.11
N MET A 242 -17.74 -1.82 -6.85
CA MET A 242 -18.86 -2.43 -6.14
C MET A 242 -18.61 -2.62 -4.64
N ALA A 243 -17.44 -2.18 -4.13
CA ALA A 243 -17.14 -2.25 -2.70
C ALA A 243 -18.17 -1.44 -1.90
N ASP A 244 -18.67 -2.02 -0.82
CA ASP A 244 -19.51 -1.30 0.13
C ASP A 244 -18.68 -0.20 0.80
N LYS A 245 -19.28 0.95 1.12
CA LYS A 245 -18.64 1.98 1.93
C LYS A 245 -19.12 1.86 3.36
N TYR A 246 -18.20 1.56 4.26
CA TYR A 246 -18.45 1.47 5.69
C TYR A 246 -18.04 2.78 6.35
N ILE A 247 -19.01 3.57 6.76
CA ILE A 247 -18.78 4.82 7.48
C ILE A 247 -18.50 4.46 8.94
N CYS A 248 -17.35 4.85 9.44
CA CYS A 248 -16.84 4.47 10.74
C CYS A 248 -16.54 5.68 11.61
N ASN A 249 -16.73 5.54 12.92
CA ASN A 249 -16.57 6.61 13.92
C ASN A 249 -15.09 6.87 14.28
N PHE A 250 -14.26 7.18 13.30
CA PHE A 250 -12.87 7.55 13.53
C PHE A 250 -12.45 8.69 12.59
N SER A 251 -11.25 9.19 12.73
CA SER A 251 -10.62 10.10 11.76
C SER A 251 -9.32 9.49 11.25
N VAL A 252 -9.19 9.33 9.94
CA VAL A 252 -7.95 8.84 9.31
C VAL A 252 -6.77 9.78 9.58
N PHE A 253 -7.03 11.08 9.67
CA PHE A 253 -6.01 12.08 9.95
C PHE A 253 -5.42 12.01 11.36
N GLN A 254 -6.24 11.64 12.35
CA GLN A 254 -5.82 11.51 13.74
C GLN A 254 -5.36 10.10 14.09
N SER A 255 -6.11 9.10 13.65
CA SER A 255 -5.93 7.72 14.11
C SER A 255 -5.01 6.90 13.21
N LEU A 256 -4.98 7.19 11.91
CA LEU A 256 -4.22 6.43 10.91
C LEU A 256 -3.44 7.37 9.95
N PRO A 257 -2.64 8.32 10.46
CA PRO A 257 -1.98 9.31 9.62
C PRO A 257 -1.01 8.67 8.61
N ASP A 258 -0.38 7.56 8.95
CA ASP A 258 0.57 6.88 8.08
C ASP A 258 -0.09 6.25 6.85
N THR A 259 -1.39 5.96 6.91
CA THR A 259 -2.13 5.39 5.78
C THR A 259 -2.17 6.35 4.58
N TRP A 260 -2.42 7.65 4.83
CA TRP A 260 -2.47 8.65 3.75
C TRP A 260 -1.13 9.35 3.53
N ALA A 261 -0.27 9.43 4.56
CA ALA A 261 1.00 10.16 4.47
C ALA A 261 2.12 9.35 3.79
N ILE A 262 2.15 8.04 4.00
CA ILE A 262 3.23 7.15 3.52
C ILE A 262 2.70 5.82 2.97
N ASP A 263 1.43 5.72 2.63
CA ASP A 263 0.76 4.53 2.10
C ASP A 263 0.94 3.27 2.99
N GLN A 264 1.01 3.47 4.32
CA GLN A 264 1.13 2.37 5.26
C GLN A 264 -0.21 1.63 5.40
N VAL A 265 -0.28 0.43 4.87
CA VAL A 265 -1.45 -0.45 5.04
C VAL A 265 -1.39 -1.13 6.41
N LEU A 266 -2.46 -0.98 7.20
CA LEU A 266 -2.64 -1.66 8.48
C LEU A 266 -3.67 -2.78 8.33
N PRO A 267 -3.53 -3.91 9.03
CA PRO A 267 -4.50 -5.00 8.96
C PRO A 267 -5.82 -4.56 9.62
N ILE A 268 -6.92 -4.92 8.97
CA ILE A 268 -8.27 -4.66 9.46
C ILE A 268 -8.92 -6.02 9.68
N VAL A 269 -9.40 -6.24 10.89
CA VAL A 269 -10.06 -7.50 11.27
C VAL A 269 -11.42 -7.22 11.95
N PRO A 270 -12.46 -8.01 11.67
CA PRO A 270 -13.72 -7.90 12.40
C PRO A 270 -13.53 -8.35 13.86
N LEU A 271 -14.32 -7.77 14.79
CA LEU A 271 -14.35 -8.18 16.20
C LEU A 271 -15.54 -9.08 16.53
N ASN A 272 -16.53 -9.12 15.65
CA ASN A 272 -17.74 -9.93 15.80
C ASN A 272 -18.08 -10.60 14.48
N ARG A 273 -19.01 -11.55 14.50
CA ARG A 273 -19.39 -12.38 13.35
C ARG A 273 -18.20 -13.14 12.76
N LEU A 274 -17.31 -13.62 13.61
CA LEU A 274 -16.05 -14.28 13.21
C LEU A 274 -16.29 -15.69 12.63
N ASP A 275 -17.46 -16.24 12.81
CA ASP A 275 -17.96 -17.53 12.29
C ASP A 275 -18.64 -17.39 10.92
N GLU A 276 -18.74 -16.18 10.38
CA GLU A 276 -19.35 -15.93 9.08
C GLU A 276 -18.29 -15.72 8.00
N GLU A 277 -18.51 -16.30 6.83
CA GLU A 277 -17.64 -16.06 5.68
C GLU A 277 -17.86 -14.65 5.12
N PRO A 278 -16.80 -13.83 4.92
CA PRO A 278 -16.93 -12.51 4.32
C PRO A 278 -17.22 -12.63 2.83
N LEU A 279 -18.44 -12.27 2.43
CA LEU A 279 -18.90 -12.39 1.05
C LEU A 279 -18.74 -11.11 0.22
N ARG A 280 -18.41 -9.98 0.83
CA ARG A 280 -18.36 -8.67 0.18
C ARG A 280 -17.08 -7.93 0.54
N ARG A 281 -16.60 -7.13 -0.40
CA ARG A 281 -15.53 -6.15 -0.14
C ARG A 281 -16.12 -4.85 0.36
N ALA A 282 -15.39 -4.15 1.22
CA ALA A 282 -15.76 -2.83 1.70
C ALA A 282 -14.54 -1.93 1.77
N VAL A 283 -14.78 -0.63 1.70
CA VAL A 283 -13.82 0.43 1.99
C VAL A 283 -14.26 1.10 3.28
N LEU A 284 -13.36 1.22 4.25
CA LEU A 284 -13.61 1.99 5.46
C LEU A 284 -13.43 3.47 5.16
N GLN A 285 -14.41 4.26 5.56
CA GLN A 285 -14.39 5.72 5.47
C GLN A 285 -14.58 6.31 6.87
N ASP A 286 -13.86 7.37 7.16
CA ASP A 286 -14.06 8.15 8.38
C ASP A 286 -15.24 9.12 8.26
N LEU A 287 -15.61 9.74 9.37
CA LEU A 287 -16.69 10.71 9.45
C LEU A 287 -16.25 12.08 8.95
#